data_53ba06ff0ffad09d9be05675c4bfac62
#
_entry.id   53ba06ff0ffad09d9be05675c4bfac62
#
_cell.length_a   1.000
_cell.length_b   1.000
_cell.length_c   1.000
_cell.angle_alpha   90.00
_cell.angle_beta   90.00
_cell.angle_gamma   90.00
#
_symmetry.space_group_name_H-M   'P 1'
#
loop_
_entity.id
_entity.type
_entity.pdbx_description
1 polymer ?
#
loop_
_entity_poly.entity_id
_entity_poly.type
_entity_poly.pdbx_seq_one_letter_code
_entity_poly.pdbx_strand_id
1 'polypeptide(L)'
;MRRRILAPSALLAVAALLTVAAPGTAAQAATRSPTYYVSLGDSYSVGFQPNAGSTPGYTVYVARHTGLTLVNFGCGGATTSSILTLVGCPDVLPHTVSGVTYPTTTQIAAAQAFLTAHRGHIGLITVTIGGNDVTACATQASPIPCVGTAVNSIKTNVTTLAADLRAAAGPKVPIIGSTYPDVILGSYVWPHNPPAASTVNLANLSVTAFKLLINPALSKAYVSAGGSLVDVTAATGAYTSLTRTVNTKTYGTIPVPVASVCALTWFCALGNIHARTPGYTLIGKLIVARYYSVTRR
;
A
#
# COMPACT_ATOMS: atom_id res chain seq x y z
N MET A 1 -88.70 -68.24 23.03
CA MET A 1 -88.69 -66.84 22.51
C MET A 1 -87.39 -66.17 23.02
N ARG A 2 -86.37 -66.02 22.21
CA ARG A 2 -85.15 -65.19 22.51
C ARG A 2 -84.71 -64.57 21.18
N ARG A 3 -84.87 -63.26 21.09
CA ARG A 3 -84.43 -62.47 19.97
C ARG A 3 -82.89 -62.25 20.10
N ARG A 4 -82.14 -62.58 19.05
CA ARG A 4 -80.78 -62.22 18.91
C ARG A 4 -80.67 -60.87 18.18
N ILE A 5 -79.96 -59.94 18.81
CA ILE A 5 -79.67 -58.63 18.25
C ILE A 5 -78.29 -58.77 17.56
N LEU A 6 -78.26 -58.47 16.26
CA LEU A 6 -77.03 -58.35 15.48
C LEU A 6 -76.46 -56.96 15.62
N ALA A 7 -75.19 -56.84 16.02
CA ALA A 7 -74.46 -55.55 16.02
C ALA A 7 -73.77 -55.32 14.68
N PRO A 8 -73.73 -54.10 14.16
CA PRO A 8 -73.01 -53.77 12.93
C PRO A 8 -71.55 -53.56 13.20
N SER A 9 -70.64 -54.17 12.39
CA SER A 9 -69.20 -53.99 12.38
C SER A 9 -68.91 -52.66 11.69
N ALA A 10 -68.19 -51.78 12.42
CA ALA A 10 -67.64 -50.54 11.85
C ALA A 10 -66.30 -50.84 11.20
N LEU A 11 -66.19 -50.59 9.90
CA LEU A 11 -64.90 -50.57 9.19
C LEU A 11 -64.21 -49.23 9.44
N LEU A 12 -63.06 -49.28 10.09
CA LEU A 12 -62.13 -48.12 10.15
C LEU A 12 -61.28 -48.08 8.86
N ALA A 13 -61.49 -47.07 8.05
CA ALA A 13 -60.65 -46.73 6.93
C ALA A 13 -59.46 -45.89 7.45
N VAL A 14 -58.26 -46.46 7.43
CA VAL A 14 -57.02 -45.73 7.71
C VAL A 14 -56.59 -44.99 6.47
N ALA A 15 -56.76 -43.66 6.45
CA ALA A 15 -56.22 -42.80 5.41
C ALA A 15 -54.73 -42.54 5.69
N ALA A 16 -53.83 -43.15 4.90
CA ALA A 16 -52.41 -42.85 4.91
C ALA A 16 -52.16 -41.50 4.22
N LEU A 17 -51.82 -40.46 4.98
CA LEU A 17 -51.34 -39.20 4.45
C LEU A 17 -49.88 -39.37 3.98
N LEU A 18 -49.65 -39.47 2.70
CA LEU A 18 -48.33 -39.34 2.07
C LEU A 18 -47.95 -37.87 2.07
N THR A 19 -47.07 -37.45 3.02
CA THR A 19 -46.40 -36.15 2.96
C THR A 19 -45.31 -36.21 1.91
N VAL A 20 -45.56 -35.62 0.73
CA VAL A 20 -44.57 -35.37 -0.27
C VAL A 20 -43.68 -34.24 0.24
N ALA A 21 -42.47 -34.60 0.75
CA ALA A 21 -41.42 -33.62 1.05
C ALA A 21 -40.96 -32.98 -0.28
N ALA A 22 -41.32 -31.72 -0.52
CA ALA A 22 -40.75 -30.96 -1.61
C ALA A 22 -39.22 -30.85 -1.41
N PRO A 23 -38.40 -31.11 -2.45
CA PRO A 23 -36.95 -30.90 -2.33
C PRO A 23 -36.73 -29.40 -2.07
N GLY A 24 -36.25 -29.07 -0.87
CA GLY A 24 -35.79 -27.73 -0.54
C GLY A 24 -34.69 -27.35 -1.52
N THR A 25 -34.98 -26.38 -2.41
CA THR A 25 -33.95 -25.74 -3.20
C THR A 25 -32.96 -25.08 -2.21
N ALA A 26 -31.79 -25.70 -2.00
CA ALA A 26 -30.71 -25.06 -1.30
C ALA A 26 -30.43 -23.75 -2.05
N ALA A 27 -30.76 -22.63 -1.42
CA ALA A 27 -30.39 -21.31 -1.93
C ALA A 27 -28.85 -21.30 -2.03
N GLN A 28 -28.37 -21.44 -3.25
CA GLN A 28 -26.94 -21.32 -3.54
C GLN A 28 -26.56 -19.90 -3.14
N ALA A 29 -25.82 -19.76 -2.04
CA ALA A 29 -25.31 -18.46 -1.61
C ALA A 29 -24.55 -17.89 -2.80
N ALA A 30 -25.07 -16.82 -3.40
CA ALA A 30 -24.44 -16.14 -4.50
C ALA A 30 -23.07 -15.67 -4.00
N THR A 31 -22.00 -16.30 -4.50
CA THR A 31 -20.63 -15.91 -4.18
C THR A 31 -20.45 -14.47 -4.68
N ARG A 32 -20.39 -13.54 -3.72
CA ARG A 32 -20.20 -12.13 -4.03
C ARG A 32 -18.88 -12.00 -4.77
N SER A 33 -18.91 -11.41 -5.97
CA SER A 33 -17.69 -11.18 -6.75
C SER A 33 -16.64 -10.45 -5.90
N PRO A 34 -15.38 -10.84 -5.94
CA PRO A 34 -14.33 -10.20 -5.13
C PRO A 34 -14.24 -8.71 -5.45
N THR A 35 -14.02 -7.91 -4.42
CA THR A 35 -13.67 -6.49 -4.58
C THR A 35 -12.16 -6.37 -4.44
N TYR A 36 -11.51 -5.77 -5.44
CA TYR A 36 -10.07 -5.75 -5.55
C TYR A 36 -9.44 -4.52 -4.89
N TYR A 37 -8.28 -4.74 -4.32
CA TYR A 37 -7.30 -3.73 -3.94
C TYR A 37 -6.12 -3.81 -4.91
N VAL A 38 -5.92 -2.77 -5.71
CA VAL A 38 -4.84 -2.69 -6.69
C VAL A 38 -3.71 -1.85 -6.11
N SER A 39 -2.50 -2.40 -6.08
CA SER A 39 -1.30 -1.71 -5.60
C SER A 39 -0.29 -1.54 -6.74
N LEU A 40 0.25 -0.33 -6.87
CA LEU A 40 1.35 0.01 -7.77
C LEU A 40 2.50 0.63 -6.98
N GLY A 41 3.65 0.70 -7.62
CA GLY A 41 4.80 1.44 -7.09
C GLY A 41 6.11 0.67 -7.18
N ASP A 42 7.00 1.00 -6.26
CA ASP A 42 8.36 0.48 -6.19
C ASP A 42 8.52 -0.67 -5.18
N SER A 43 9.74 -0.85 -4.67
CA SER A 43 10.08 -1.87 -3.69
C SER A 43 9.30 -1.79 -2.37
N TYR A 44 8.76 -0.63 -2.00
CA TYR A 44 7.88 -0.50 -0.83
C TYR A 44 6.54 -1.19 -1.05
N SER A 45 5.98 -1.11 -2.27
CA SER A 45 4.71 -1.77 -2.61
C SER A 45 4.82 -3.30 -2.61
N VAL A 46 6.01 -3.84 -2.85
CA VAL A 46 6.28 -5.29 -2.78
C VAL A 46 6.78 -5.76 -1.42
N GLY A 47 6.93 -4.84 -0.45
CA GLY A 47 7.34 -5.17 0.90
C GLY A 47 8.80 -5.64 1.00
N PHE A 48 9.70 -5.11 0.18
CA PHE A 48 11.12 -5.51 0.17
C PHE A 48 11.80 -5.28 1.52
N GLN A 49 12.56 -6.28 1.97
CA GLN A 49 13.49 -6.16 3.09
C GLN A 49 14.85 -6.80 2.73
N PRO A 50 15.97 -6.21 3.15
CA PRO A 50 17.29 -6.81 2.90
C PRO A 50 17.35 -8.22 3.49
N ASN A 51 18.00 -9.13 2.77
CA ASN A 51 18.16 -10.56 3.10
C ASN A 51 16.87 -11.41 3.11
N ALA A 52 15.71 -10.81 2.82
CA ALA A 52 14.43 -11.52 2.79
C ALA A 52 13.68 -11.37 1.46
N GLY A 53 14.10 -10.42 0.59
CA GLY A 53 13.37 -10.10 -0.65
C GLY A 53 12.00 -9.49 -0.36
N SER A 54 11.00 -9.84 -1.17
CA SER A 54 9.61 -9.44 -0.91
C SER A 54 9.05 -10.13 0.33
N THR A 55 8.39 -9.35 1.17
CA THR A 55 7.76 -9.81 2.41
C THR A 55 6.29 -9.35 2.44
N PRO A 56 5.46 -9.87 3.37
CA PRO A 56 4.16 -9.29 3.63
C PRO A 56 4.31 -7.84 4.13
N GLY A 57 4.42 -6.89 3.19
CA GLY A 57 4.57 -5.46 3.44
C GLY A 57 3.25 -4.78 3.80
N TYR A 58 3.20 -3.45 3.60
CA TYR A 58 1.99 -2.67 3.91
C TYR A 58 0.79 -3.11 3.07
N THR A 59 1.00 -3.59 1.85
CA THR A 59 -0.07 -4.02 0.94
C THR A 59 -0.85 -5.20 1.50
N VAL A 60 -0.16 -6.18 2.07
CA VAL A 60 -0.82 -7.33 2.74
C VAL A 60 -1.54 -6.88 4.01
N TYR A 61 -0.95 -5.94 4.78
CA TYR A 61 -1.62 -5.35 5.94
C TYR A 61 -2.95 -4.69 5.52
N VAL A 62 -2.92 -3.85 4.48
CA VAL A 62 -4.12 -3.16 3.96
C VAL A 62 -5.18 -4.17 3.50
N ALA A 63 -4.81 -5.16 2.69
CA ALA A 63 -5.73 -6.19 2.21
C ALA A 63 -6.45 -6.90 3.37
N ARG A 64 -5.71 -7.33 4.39
CA ARG A 64 -6.25 -8.02 5.58
C ARG A 64 -7.22 -7.15 6.38
N HIS A 65 -6.96 -5.84 6.51
CA HIS A 65 -7.77 -4.95 7.32
C HIS A 65 -8.94 -4.29 6.56
N THR A 66 -8.96 -4.39 5.23
CA THR A 66 -10.06 -3.90 4.39
C THR A 66 -10.95 -5.04 3.88
N GLY A 67 -10.49 -6.28 3.93
CA GLY A 67 -11.17 -7.44 3.35
C GLY A 67 -11.14 -7.47 1.82
N LEU A 68 -10.30 -6.62 1.19
CA LEU A 68 -10.17 -6.54 -0.26
C LEU A 68 -9.16 -7.56 -0.79
N THR A 69 -9.38 -8.07 -1.99
CA THR A 69 -8.45 -8.99 -2.66
C THR A 69 -7.29 -8.21 -3.30
N LEU A 70 -6.08 -8.43 -2.79
CA LEU A 70 -4.87 -7.75 -3.28
C LEU A 70 -4.49 -8.21 -4.69
N VAL A 71 -4.16 -7.24 -5.55
CA VAL A 71 -3.51 -7.41 -6.86
C VAL A 71 -2.36 -6.42 -6.91
N ASN A 72 -1.11 -6.90 -6.94
CA ASN A 72 0.09 -6.09 -6.75
C ASN A 72 0.92 -6.02 -8.02
N PHE A 73 0.99 -4.84 -8.63
CA PHE A 73 1.80 -4.54 -9.81
C PHE A 73 3.18 -3.98 -9.47
N GLY A 74 3.53 -3.84 -8.19
CA GLY A 74 4.78 -3.23 -7.75
C GLY A 74 6.03 -3.83 -8.40
N CYS A 75 7.03 -2.99 -8.61
CA CYS A 75 8.31 -3.36 -9.20
C CYS A 75 9.47 -2.72 -8.43
N GLY A 76 10.43 -3.53 -7.98
CA GLY A 76 11.62 -3.03 -7.29
C GLY A 76 12.33 -1.95 -8.12
N GLY A 77 12.85 -0.91 -7.45
CA GLY A 77 13.60 0.15 -8.12
C GLY A 77 12.80 1.10 -9.01
N ALA A 78 11.49 0.93 -9.15
CA ALA A 78 10.68 1.79 -10.01
C ALA A 78 10.79 3.27 -9.62
N THR A 79 10.93 4.14 -10.64
CA THR A 79 10.86 5.60 -10.55
C THR A 79 9.53 6.10 -11.10
N THR A 80 9.24 7.38 -10.90
CA THR A 80 8.02 7.98 -11.49
C THR A 80 8.02 7.95 -13.01
N SER A 81 9.18 7.97 -13.65
CA SER A 81 9.32 7.81 -15.09
C SER A 81 9.13 6.35 -15.51
N SER A 82 9.84 5.41 -14.86
CA SER A 82 9.84 4.01 -15.27
C SER A 82 8.47 3.33 -15.13
N ILE A 83 7.67 3.71 -14.12
CA ILE A 83 6.30 3.19 -13.96
C ILE A 83 5.41 3.49 -15.18
N LEU A 84 5.68 4.60 -15.89
CA LEU A 84 4.94 5.03 -17.07
C LEU A 84 5.51 4.47 -18.38
N THR A 85 6.83 4.29 -18.45
CA THR A 85 7.51 4.11 -19.75
C THR A 85 8.28 2.80 -19.90
N LEU A 86 8.71 2.19 -18.79
CA LEU A 86 9.53 0.97 -18.85
C LEU A 86 8.64 -0.27 -19.05
N VAL A 87 8.90 -1.00 -20.12
CA VAL A 87 8.22 -2.27 -20.41
C VAL A 87 8.79 -3.38 -19.53
N GLY A 88 7.90 -4.10 -18.88
CA GLY A 88 8.25 -5.15 -17.92
C GLY A 88 8.71 -4.61 -16.57
N CYS A 89 9.02 -5.51 -15.66
CA CYS A 89 9.65 -5.21 -14.38
C CYS A 89 11.04 -5.88 -14.36
N PRO A 90 12.14 -5.13 -14.49
CA PRO A 90 13.48 -5.71 -14.52
C PRO A 90 13.89 -6.28 -13.16
N ASP A 91 13.36 -5.76 -12.07
CA ASP A 91 13.59 -6.24 -10.71
C ASP A 91 12.32 -6.92 -10.18
N VAL A 92 11.98 -8.04 -10.81
CA VAL A 92 10.90 -8.93 -10.32
C VAL A 92 11.40 -9.60 -9.06
N LEU A 93 11.00 -9.04 -7.92
CA LEU A 93 11.31 -9.64 -6.64
C LEU A 93 10.50 -10.95 -6.50
N PRO A 94 11.15 -12.11 -6.40
CA PRO A 94 10.47 -13.38 -6.19
C PRO A 94 9.63 -13.32 -4.91
N HIS A 95 8.49 -14.01 -4.93
CA HIS A 95 7.57 -14.09 -3.79
C HIS A 95 6.78 -12.81 -3.45
N THR A 96 6.69 -11.83 -4.36
CA THR A 96 5.75 -10.71 -4.17
C THR A 96 4.34 -11.24 -3.97
N VAL A 97 3.75 -10.96 -2.80
CA VAL A 97 2.39 -11.44 -2.48
C VAL A 97 1.38 -10.84 -3.46
N SER A 98 0.62 -11.73 -4.12
CA SER A 98 -0.34 -11.36 -5.18
C SER A 98 0.29 -10.53 -6.31
N GLY A 99 1.57 -10.76 -6.60
CA GLY A 99 2.31 -10.09 -7.66
C GLY A 99 1.78 -10.45 -9.05
N VAL A 100 1.72 -9.44 -9.92
CA VAL A 100 1.32 -9.59 -11.32
C VAL A 100 2.56 -9.41 -12.21
N THR A 101 2.73 -10.29 -13.17
CA THR A 101 3.77 -10.16 -14.20
C THR A 101 3.20 -9.43 -15.42
N TYR A 102 3.99 -8.52 -16.00
CA TYR A 102 3.61 -7.73 -17.18
C TYR A 102 4.82 -7.54 -18.14
N PRO A 103 5.37 -8.64 -18.73
CA PRO A 103 6.65 -8.60 -19.44
C PRO A 103 6.62 -7.79 -20.74
N THR A 104 5.44 -7.53 -21.30
CA THR A 104 5.26 -6.89 -22.61
C THR A 104 4.64 -5.49 -22.54
N THR A 105 4.41 -4.96 -21.35
CA THR A 105 3.76 -3.66 -21.17
C THR A 105 4.35 -2.92 -19.96
N THR A 106 3.97 -1.65 -19.75
CA THR A 106 4.41 -0.88 -18.59
C THR A 106 3.58 -1.22 -17.36
N GLN A 107 4.10 -0.90 -16.16
CA GLN A 107 3.36 -1.14 -14.92
C GLN A 107 1.99 -0.45 -14.94
N ILE A 108 1.94 0.82 -15.39
CA ILE A 108 0.68 1.55 -15.45
C ILE A 108 -0.30 0.94 -16.47
N ALA A 109 0.17 0.56 -17.67
CA ALA A 109 -0.70 -0.01 -18.69
C ALA A 109 -1.28 -1.36 -18.26
N ALA A 110 -0.50 -2.20 -17.58
CA ALA A 110 -0.99 -3.46 -17.00
C ALA A 110 -2.06 -3.20 -15.94
N ALA A 111 -1.84 -2.23 -15.05
CA ALA A 111 -2.82 -1.85 -14.04
C ALA A 111 -4.09 -1.26 -14.66
N GLN A 112 -3.98 -0.39 -15.66
CA GLN A 112 -5.14 0.18 -16.39
C GLN A 112 -5.98 -0.92 -17.06
N ALA A 113 -5.34 -1.90 -17.70
CA ALA A 113 -6.03 -3.03 -18.30
C ALA A 113 -6.83 -3.82 -17.25
N PHE A 114 -6.21 -4.12 -16.09
CA PHE A 114 -6.88 -4.79 -14.98
C PHE A 114 -8.05 -3.96 -14.43
N LEU A 115 -7.84 -2.67 -14.16
CA LEU A 115 -8.87 -1.75 -13.63
C LEU A 115 -10.07 -1.67 -14.57
N THR A 116 -9.83 -1.60 -15.88
CA THR A 116 -10.88 -1.53 -16.90
C THR A 116 -11.67 -2.83 -16.97
N ALA A 117 -11.00 -3.97 -16.96
CA ALA A 117 -11.63 -5.30 -17.00
C ALA A 117 -12.47 -5.59 -15.73
N HIS A 118 -12.12 -5.00 -14.58
CA HIS A 118 -12.80 -5.21 -13.30
C HIS A 118 -13.55 -3.96 -12.81
N ARG A 119 -13.95 -3.08 -13.72
CA ARG A 119 -14.68 -1.85 -13.37
C ARG A 119 -15.96 -2.20 -12.58
N GLY A 120 -16.18 -1.48 -11.47
CA GLY A 120 -17.24 -1.77 -10.52
C GLY A 120 -16.87 -2.76 -9.40
N HIS A 121 -15.73 -3.44 -9.51
CA HIS A 121 -15.19 -4.37 -8.52
C HIS A 121 -13.85 -3.89 -7.92
N ILE A 122 -13.50 -2.63 -8.10
CA ILE A 122 -12.30 -2.03 -7.51
C ILE A 122 -12.69 -1.27 -6.25
N GLY A 123 -12.15 -1.67 -5.11
CA GLY A 123 -12.41 -1.04 -3.81
C GLY A 123 -11.36 -0.04 -3.39
N LEU A 124 -10.11 -0.19 -3.86
CA LEU A 124 -8.99 0.66 -3.47
C LEU A 124 -7.86 0.58 -4.50
N ILE A 125 -7.19 1.71 -4.73
CA ILE A 125 -5.89 1.78 -5.40
C ILE A 125 -4.90 2.44 -4.45
N THR A 126 -3.69 1.86 -4.29
CA THR A 126 -2.58 2.53 -3.62
C THR A 126 -1.38 2.67 -4.54
N VAL A 127 -0.63 3.77 -4.36
CA VAL A 127 0.60 4.02 -5.10
C VAL A 127 1.68 4.52 -4.14
N THR A 128 2.83 3.86 -4.14
CA THR A 128 4.04 4.29 -3.43
C THR A 128 5.16 4.43 -4.45
N ILE A 129 5.44 5.65 -4.88
CA ILE A 129 6.38 5.96 -5.96
C ILE A 129 7.04 7.33 -5.76
N GLY A 130 8.25 7.52 -6.26
CA GLY A 130 9.00 8.77 -6.20
C GLY A 130 10.17 8.73 -5.20
N GLY A 131 10.26 7.70 -4.36
CA GLY A 131 11.39 7.50 -3.46
C GLY A 131 12.70 7.33 -4.21
N ASN A 132 12.73 6.51 -5.25
CA ASN A 132 13.93 6.26 -6.06
C ASN A 132 14.36 7.49 -6.87
N ASP A 133 13.44 8.37 -7.25
CA ASP A 133 13.74 9.63 -7.95
C ASP A 133 14.62 10.55 -7.08
N VAL A 134 14.39 10.58 -5.78
CA VAL A 134 15.09 11.48 -4.84
C VAL A 134 16.23 10.83 -4.08
N THR A 135 16.16 9.55 -3.73
CA THR A 135 17.24 8.89 -2.99
C THR A 135 18.56 8.82 -3.79
N ALA A 136 18.45 8.70 -5.12
CA ALA A 136 19.59 8.79 -6.01
C ALA A 136 20.37 10.14 -5.90
N CYS A 137 19.70 11.19 -5.45
CA CYS A 137 20.33 12.51 -5.28
C CYS A 137 21.25 12.59 -4.05
N ALA A 138 21.05 11.74 -3.05
CA ALA A 138 21.82 11.79 -1.81
C ALA A 138 23.34 11.51 -2.02
N THR A 139 23.67 10.81 -3.09
CA THR A 139 25.07 10.47 -3.44
C THR A 139 25.67 11.35 -4.53
N GLN A 140 24.91 12.35 -5.04
CA GLN A 140 25.38 13.24 -6.09
C GLN A 140 26.29 14.33 -5.51
N ALA A 141 27.24 14.83 -6.32
CA ALA A 141 28.10 15.95 -5.96
C ALA A 141 27.30 17.24 -5.67
N SER A 142 26.14 17.40 -6.29
CA SER A 142 25.22 18.53 -6.12
C SER A 142 23.81 18.03 -5.79
N PRO A 143 23.53 17.64 -4.55
CA PRO A 143 22.23 17.04 -4.18
C PRO A 143 21.03 17.96 -4.40
N ILE A 144 21.17 19.27 -4.12
CA ILE A 144 20.05 20.23 -4.18
C ILE A 144 19.49 20.41 -5.61
N PRO A 145 20.31 20.69 -6.64
CA PRO A 145 19.84 20.72 -8.03
C PRO A 145 19.22 19.40 -8.48
N CYS A 146 19.80 18.26 -8.08
CA CYS A 146 19.25 16.94 -8.37
C CYS A 146 17.84 16.78 -7.80
N VAL A 147 17.63 17.12 -6.52
CA VAL A 147 16.29 17.06 -5.87
C VAL A 147 15.31 17.99 -6.60
N GLY A 148 15.72 19.18 -7.03
CA GLY A 148 14.88 20.07 -7.80
C GLY A 148 14.38 19.43 -9.11
N THR A 149 15.26 18.77 -9.85
CA THR A 149 14.92 18.01 -11.06
C THR A 149 14.00 16.84 -10.75
N ALA A 150 14.31 16.05 -9.71
CA ALA A 150 13.49 14.91 -9.28
C ALA A 150 12.07 15.35 -8.88
N VAL A 151 11.92 16.45 -8.16
CA VAL A 151 10.61 17.00 -7.76
C VAL A 151 9.78 17.41 -8.97
N ASN A 152 10.40 18.02 -10.00
CA ASN A 152 9.70 18.34 -11.24
C ASN A 152 9.21 17.08 -11.98
N SER A 153 10.06 16.06 -12.05
CA SER A 153 9.68 14.75 -12.62
C SER A 153 8.54 14.10 -11.85
N ILE A 154 8.64 14.05 -10.51
CA ILE A 154 7.59 13.54 -9.62
C ILE A 154 6.27 14.27 -9.88
N LYS A 155 6.29 15.61 -9.89
CA LYS A 155 5.09 16.42 -10.12
C LYS A 155 4.41 16.08 -11.45
N THR A 156 5.17 15.99 -12.52
CA THR A 156 4.62 15.72 -13.87
C THR A 156 4.14 14.26 -13.96
N ASN A 157 5.02 13.32 -13.65
CA ASN A 157 4.76 11.89 -13.85
C ASN A 157 3.66 11.36 -12.93
N VAL A 158 3.65 11.76 -11.65
CA VAL A 158 2.60 11.31 -10.71
C VAL A 158 1.25 11.96 -11.03
N THR A 159 1.23 13.19 -11.58
CA THR A 159 -0.03 13.78 -12.07
C THR A 159 -0.61 12.95 -13.22
N THR A 160 0.22 12.57 -14.19
CA THR A 160 -0.19 11.68 -15.30
C THR A 160 -0.65 10.34 -14.78
N LEU A 161 0.16 9.68 -13.94
CA LEU A 161 -0.15 8.39 -13.34
C LEU A 161 -1.51 8.40 -12.60
N ALA A 162 -1.74 9.41 -11.77
CA ALA A 162 -2.97 9.51 -10.98
C ALA A 162 -4.20 9.77 -11.86
N ALA A 163 -4.06 10.59 -12.92
CA ALA A 163 -5.10 10.84 -13.90
C ALA A 163 -5.46 9.57 -14.69
N ASP A 164 -4.46 8.82 -15.11
CA ASP A 164 -4.61 7.56 -15.85
C ASP A 164 -5.32 6.49 -14.99
N LEU A 165 -4.92 6.35 -13.74
CA LEU A 165 -5.59 5.45 -12.79
C LEU A 165 -7.04 5.86 -12.54
N ARG A 166 -7.31 7.17 -12.41
CA ARG A 166 -8.66 7.69 -12.25
C ARG A 166 -9.54 7.41 -13.45
N ALA A 167 -9.03 7.61 -14.66
CA ALA A 167 -9.75 7.33 -15.89
C ALA A 167 -10.12 5.84 -16.03
N ALA A 168 -9.20 4.95 -15.70
CA ALA A 168 -9.42 3.51 -15.76
C ALA A 168 -10.39 3.00 -14.67
N ALA A 169 -10.20 3.43 -13.43
CA ALA A 169 -10.97 2.94 -12.28
C ALA A 169 -12.37 3.57 -12.16
N GLY A 170 -12.53 4.80 -12.65
CA GLY A 170 -13.76 5.58 -12.49
C GLY A 170 -13.73 6.52 -11.26
N PRO A 171 -14.72 7.43 -11.15
CA PRO A 171 -14.66 8.57 -10.23
C PRO A 171 -14.77 8.22 -8.74
N LYS A 172 -15.37 7.07 -8.41
CA LYS A 172 -15.69 6.69 -7.02
C LYS A 172 -14.61 5.86 -6.31
N VAL A 173 -13.66 5.30 -7.04
CA VAL A 173 -12.62 4.43 -6.47
C VAL A 173 -11.62 5.29 -5.67
N PRO A 174 -11.36 4.98 -4.38
CA PRO A 174 -10.32 5.65 -3.63
C PRO A 174 -8.93 5.40 -4.24
N ILE A 175 -8.20 6.48 -4.52
CA ILE A 175 -6.78 6.45 -4.90
C ILE A 175 -6.01 7.09 -3.76
N ILE A 176 -5.10 6.32 -3.13
CA ILE A 176 -4.32 6.76 -1.97
C ILE A 176 -2.84 6.64 -2.31
N GLY A 177 -2.18 7.78 -2.47
CA GLY A 177 -0.72 7.85 -2.54
C GLY A 177 -0.10 7.76 -1.15
N SER A 178 1.15 7.34 -1.08
CA SER A 178 1.94 7.29 0.14
C SER A 178 3.26 8.02 -0.04
N THR A 179 3.68 8.80 0.95
CA THR A 179 5.07 9.24 1.07
C THR A 179 5.92 8.14 1.70
N TYR A 180 7.18 8.45 2.02
CA TYR A 180 8.16 7.55 2.61
C TYR A 180 8.60 8.04 3.99
N PRO A 181 9.19 7.18 4.84
CA PRO A 181 10.05 7.64 5.91
C PRO A 181 11.20 8.48 5.33
N ASP A 182 11.58 9.56 5.98
CA ASP A 182 12.81 10.28 5.62
C ASP A 182 14.02 9.47 6.10
N VAL A 183 14.43 8.51 5.29
CA VAL A 183 15.53 7.58 5.63
C VAL A 183 16.88 8.29 5.74
N ILE A 184 17.03 9.45 5.09
CA ILE A 184 18.28 10.25 5.12
C ILE A 184 18.59 10.74 6.54
N LEU A 185 17.59 10.88 7.40
CA LEU A 185 17.79 11.13 8.83
C LEU A 185 18.69 10.10 9.51
N GLY A 186 18.73 8.86 8.99
CA GLY A 186 19.64 7.83 9.48
C GLY A 186 21.10 8.13 9.29
N SER A 187 21.46 9.13 8.46
CA SER A 187 22.83 9.63 8.28
C SER A 187 23.44 10.22 9.56
N TYR A 188 22.64 10.47 10.59
CA TYR A 188 23.15 10.78 11.93
C TYR A 188 23.91 9.62 12.59
N VAL A 189 23.72 8.39 12.13
CA VAL A 189 24.35 7.19 12.74
C VAL A 189 24.95 6.24 11.72
N TRP A 190 24.73 6.47 10.44
CA TRP A 190 25.27 5.65 9.35
C TRP A 190 26.03 6.52 8.33
N PRO A 191 27.20 6.11 7.83
CA PRO A 191 27.95 4.88 8.18
C PRO A 191 28.82 5.05 9.46
N HIS A 192 28.83 6.22 10.07
CA HIS A 192 29.64 6.54 11.24
C HIS A 192 28.78 7.12 12.38
N ASN A 193 29.10 6.74 13.61
CA ASN A 193 28.56 7.33 14.82
C ASN A 193 29.72 7.62 15.80
N PRO A 194 30.06 8.89 16.08
CA PRO A 194 29.34 10.12 15.70
C PRO A 194 29.42 10.41 14.19
N PRO A 195 28.41 11.13 13.63
CA PRO A 195 28.35 11.44 12.22
C PRO A 195 29.34 12.52 11.80
N ALA A 196 29.74 12.53 10.52
CA ALA A 196 30.43 13.67 9.94
C ALA A 196 29.48 14.88 9.79
N ALA A 197 30.01 16.10 9.87
CA ALA A 197 29.19 17.31 9.71
C ALA A 197 28.43 17.36 8.36
N SER A 198 29.02 16.86 7.29
CA SER A 198 28.39 16.77 5.97
C SER A 198 27.14 15.86 5.96
N THR A 199 27.16 14.73 6.68
CA THR A 199 26.02 13.82 6.77
C THR A 199 24.91 14.38 7.65
N VAL A 200 25.25 15.12 8.70
CA VAL A 200 24.29 15.89 9.51
C VAL A 200 23.59 16.96 8.68
N ASN A 201 24.37 17.71 7.87
CA ASN A 201 23.80 18.72 6.96
C ASN A 201 22.86 18.09 5.92
N LEU A 202 23.23 16.95 5.35
CA LEU A 202 22.37 16.23 4.41
C LEU A 202 21.05 15.81 5.06
N ALA A 203 21.08 15.27 6.27
CA ALA A 203 19.89 14.91 7.03
C ALA A 203 19.02 16.12 7.37
N ASN A 204 19.61 17.27 7.71
CA ASN A 204 18.86 18.51 7.94
C ASN A 204 18.18 19.02 6.66
N LEU A 205 18.89 18.94 5.52
CA LEU A 205 18.35 19.32 4.22
C LEU A 205 17.21 18.39 3.77
N SER A 206 17.30 17.08 4.07
CA SER A 206 16.26 16.13 3.68
C SER A 206 14.92 16.46 4.34
N VAL A 207 14.89 16.83 5.62
CA VAL A 207 13.67 17.25 6.32
C VAL A 207 12.99 18.41 5.57
N THR A 208 13.78 19.41 5.15
CA THR A 208 13.27 20.56 4.40
C THR A 208 12.76 20.14 3.02
N ALA A 209 13.53 19.30 2.30
CA ALA A 209 13.15 18.81 0.99
C ALA A 209 11.84 18.00 1.01
N PHE A 210 11.70 17.07 1.96
CA PHE A 210 10.46 16.30 2.13
C PHE A 210 9.28 17.21 2.48
N LYS A 211 9.45 18.09 3.48
CA LYS A 211 8.38 18.93 3.99
C LYS A 211 7.89 19.97 3.00
N LEU A 212 8.80 20.61 2.24
CA LEU A 212 8.47 21.78 1.43
C LEU A 212 8.42 21.50 -0.07
N LEU A 213 9.00 20.41 -0.55
CA LEU A 213 9.12 20.15 -1.99
C LEU A 213 8.47 18.82 -2.40
N ILE A 214 8.95 17.69 -1.86
CA ILE A 214 8.60 16.35 -2.33
C ILE A 214 7.14 16.02 -1.96
N ASN A 215 6.80 16.08 -0.68
CA ASN A 215 5.48 15.68 -0.20
C ASN A 215 4.36 16.61 -0.68
N PRO A 216 4.54 17.95 -0.77
CA PRO A 216 3.58 18.83 -1.43
C PRO A 216 3.38 18.53 -2.92
N ALA A 217 4.45 18.17 -3.67
CA ALA A 217 4.34 17.78 -5.08
C ALA A 217 3.51 16.50 -5.25
N LEU A 218 3.80 15.46 -4.45
CA LEU A 218 3.02 14.22 -4.41
C LEU A 218 1.56 14.49 -4.04
N SER A 219 1.32 15.26 -2.96
CA SER A 219 -0.03 15.58 -2.49
C SER A 219 -0.85 16.27 -3.58
N LYS A 220 -0.27 17.29 -4.23
CA LYS A 220 -0.94 18.02 -5.31
C LYS A 220 -1.29 17.10 -6.47
N ALA A 221 -0.39 16.21 -6.86
CA ALA A 221 -0.61 15.28 -7.96
C ALA A 221 -1.78 14.32 -7.70
N TYR A 222 -1.85 13.70 -6.51
CA TYR A 222 -2.98 12.81 -6.19
C TYR A 222 -4.29 13.56 -6.02
N VAL A 223 -4.28 14.72 -5.34
CA VAL A 223 -5.48 15.53 -5.11
C VAL A 223 -6.08 16.03 -6.42
N SER A 224 -5.25 16.40 -7.41
CA SER A 224 -5.74 16.84 -8.73
C SER A 224 -6.54 15.77 -9.48
N ALA A 225 -6.29 14.49 -9.19
CA ALA A 225 -7.05 13.36 -9.73
C ALA A 225 -8.18 12.87 -8.79
N GLY A 226 -8.57 13.68 -7.80
CA GLY A 226 -9.56 13.29 -6.79
C GLY A 226 -9.11 12.15 -5.87
N GLY A 227 -7.80 11.95 -5.74
CA GLY A 227 -7.18 11.03 -4.80
C GLY A 227 -6.79 11.70 -3.48
N SER A 228 -5.99 11.03 -2.68
CA SER A 228 -5.45 11.56 -1.42
C SER A 228 -4.05 11.01 -1.16
N LEU A 229 -3.33 11.63 -0.23
CA LEU A 229 -2.00 11.21 0.21
C LEU A 229 -2.00 10.87 1.69
N VAL A 230 -1.25 9.85 2.11
CA VAL A 230 -0.86 9.62 3.50
C VAL A 230 0.60 10.06 3.69
N ASP A 231 0.82 10.93 4.68
CA ASP A 231 2.15 11.48 4.99
C ASP A 231 2.88 10.58 5.99
N VAL A 232 3.60 9.60 5.46
CA VAL A 232 4.44 8.68 6.25
C VAL A 232 5.61 9.42 6.86
N THR A 233 6.17 10.41 6.15
CA THR A 233 7.27 11.25 6.65
C THR A 233 6.88 11.94 7.95
N ALA A 234 5.70 12.57 7.99
CA ALA A 234 5.16 13.17 9.22
C ALA A 234 4.89 12.12 10.30
N ALA A 235 4.29 10.98 9.93
CA ALA A 235 3.93 9.92 10.87
C ALA A 235 5.16 9.25 11.53
N THR A 236 6.32 9.27 10.86
CA THR A 236 7.60 8.84 11.45
C THR A 236 8.24 9.89 12.34
N GLY A 237 7.60 11.06 12.51
CA GLY A 237 8.11 12.16 13.34
C GLY A 237 9.25 12.95 12.70
N ALA A 238 9.49 12.82 11.40
CA ALA A 238 10.62 13.47 10.70
C ALA A 238 10.60 15.02 10.82
N TYR A 239 9.42 15.60 11.01
CA TYR A 239 9.26 17.05 11.17
C TYR A 239 9.41 17.56 12.61
N THR A 240 9.71 16.66 13.56
CA THR A 240 10.03 17.04 14.94
C THR A 240 11.43 17.68 14.97
N SER A 241 11.62 18.66 15.86
CA SER A 241 12.91 19.33 16.02
C SER A 241 14.05 18.32 16.26
N LEU A 242 15.11 18.46 15.51
CA LEU A 242 16.34 17.64 15.66
C LEU A 242 17.13 17.98 16.95
N THR A 243 16.79 19.07 17.64
CA THR A 243 17.35 19.39 18.97
C THR A 243 16.72 18.57 20.10
N ARG A 244 15.55 17.96 19.86
CA ARG A 244 14.95 17.02 20.81
C ARG A 244 15.63 15.67 20.69
N THR A 245 16.29 15.23 21.75
CA THR A 245 17.05 13.99 21.76
C THR A 245 16.44 12.91 22.64
N VAL A 246 16.82 11.68 22.40
CA VAL A 246 16.49 10.50 23.20
C VAL A 246 17.74 9.62 23.31
N ASN A 247 17.96 9.03 24.48
CA ASN A 247 19.02 8.05 24.66
C ASN A 247 18.55 6.67 24.19
N THR A 248 19.27 6.10 23.25
CA THR A 248 19.00 4.75 22.70
C THR A 248 20.12 3.79 23.10
N LYS A 249 19.78 2.53 23.36
CA LYS A 249 20.75 1.50 23.72
C LYS A 249 21.82 1.29 22.63
N THR A 250 21.44 1.42 21.36
CA THR A 250 22.29 1.07 20.21
C THR A 250 23.15 2.26 19.74
N TYR A 251 22.57 3.48 19.73
CA TYR A 251 23.19 4.64 19.09
C TYR A 251 23.53 5.77 20.06
N GLY A 252 23.30 5.57 21.38
CA GLY A 252 23.48 6.61 22.38
C GLY A 252 22.42 7.72 22.27
N THR A 253 22.79 8.94 22.61
CA THR A 253 21.89 10.10 22.54
C THR A 253 21.82 10.66 21.12
N ILE A 254 20.66 10.51 20.48
CA ILE A 254 20.40 10.94 19.10
C ILE A 254 19.07 11.71 19.01
N PRO A 255 18.85 12.50 17.92
CA PRO A 255 17.56 13.17 17.71
C PRO A 255 16.38 12.18 17.66
N VAL A 256 15.26 12.59 18.23
CA VAL A 256 14.03 11.75 18.25
C VAL A 256 13.60 11.28 16.86
N PRO A 257 13.59 12.13 15.80
CA PRO A 257 13.26 11.66 14.45
C PRO A 257 14.23 10.61 13.92
N VAL A 258 15.53 10.73 14.24
CA VAL A 258 16.54 9.74 13.87
C VAL A 258 16.27 8.40 14.55
N ALA A 259 15.98 8.40 15.84
CA ALA A 259 15.63 7.18 16.57
C ALA A 259 14.40 6.49 15.97
N SER A 260 13.40 7.27 15.58
CA SER A 260 12.19 6.76 14.91
C SER A 260 12.52 6.10 13.56
N VAL A 261 13.29 6.76 12.71
CA VAL A 261 13.72 6.21 11.42
C VAL A 261 14.56 4.93 11.62
N CYS A 262 15.48 4.91 12.58
CA CYS A 262 16.28 3.72 12.91
C CYS A 262 15.41 2.53 13.36
N ALA A 263 14.33 2.78 14.10
CA ALA A 263 13.41 1.74 14.53
C ALA A 263 12.55 1.19 13.39
N LEU A 264 12.19 2.04 12.42
CA LEU A 264 11.22 1.74 11.37
C LEU A 264 11.85 1.32 10.03
N THR A 265 13.16 1.56 9.84
CA THR A 265 13.85 1.27 8.59
C THR A 265 15.17 0.53 8.82
N TRP A 266 15.74 -0.01 7.75
CA TRP A 266 17.03 -0.66 7.77
C TRP A 266 18.20 0.32 7.60
N PHE A 267 17.94 1.62 7.44
CA PHE A 267 18.97 2.59 7.09
C PHE A 267 20.08 2.67 8.15
N CYS A 268 19.72 2.85 9.40
CA CYS A 268 20.70 3.01 10.48
C CYS A 268 21.59 1.78 10.71
N ALA A 269 21.09 0.59 10.40
CA ALA A 269 21.83 -0.65 10.61
C ALA A 269 22.63 -1.09 9.38
N LEU A 270 22.13 -0.81 8.17
CA LEU A 270 22.64 -1.39 6.92
C LEU A 270 22.84 -0.35 5.81
N GLY A 271 22.53 0.93 6.02
CA GLY A 271 22.47 1.93 4.94
C GLY A 271 21.37 1.63 3.92
N ASN A 272 20.44 0.74 4.24
CA ASN A 272 19.40 0.28 3.33
C ASN A 272 18.10 1.08 3.54
N ILE A 273 17.59 1.66 2.46
CA ILE A 273 16.46 2.61 2.49
C ILE A 273 15.09 1.99 2.83
N HIS A 274 14.98 0.66 2.89
CA HIS A 274 13.70 -0.02 3.02
C HIS A 274 13.18 -0.07 4.46
N ALA A 275 11.86 -0.15 4.57
CA ALA A 275 11.20 -0.28 5.86
C ALA A 275 11.42 -1.66 6.48
N ARG A 276 11.50 -1.70 7.81
CA ARG A 276 11.33 -2.91 8.62
C ARG A 276 9.85 -3.25 8.73
N THR A 277 9.51 -4.43 9.23
CA THR A 277 8.13 -4.83 9.48
C THR A 277 7.31 -3.79 10.27
N PRO A 278 7.82 -3.16 11.36
CA PRO A 278 7.08 -2.08 12.03
C PRO A 278 6.83 -0.86 11.13
N GLY A 279 7.78 -0.51 10.25
CA GLY A 279 7.63 0.58 9.29
C GLY A 279 6.54 0.29 8.25
N TYR A 280 6.53 -0.91 7.66
CA TYR A 280 5.46 -1.34 6.76
C TYR A 280 4.10 -1.39 7.47
N THR A 281 4.06 -1.83 8.73
CA THR A 281 2.83 -1.81 9.54
C THR A 281 2.31 -0.39 9.75
N LEU A 282 3.18 0.58 10.01
CA LEU A 282 2.80 1.99 10.14
C LEU A 282 2.17 2.50 8.83
N ILE A 283 2.81 2.27 7.69
CA ILE A 283 2.28 2.66 6.38
C ILE A 283 0.89 2.04 6.16
N GLY A 284 0.75 0.74 6.42
CA GLY A 284 -0.52 0.04 6.29
C GLY A 284 -1.63 0.63 7.16
N LYS A 285 -1.33 0.96 8.43
CA LYS A 285 -2.28 1.61 9.35
C LYS A 285 -2.77 2.96 8.83
N LEU A 286 -1.86 3.79 8.29
CA LEU A 286 -2.20 5.09 7.73
C LEU A 286 -3.13 4.96 6.51
N ILE A 287 -2.82 4.02 5.60
CA ILE A 287 -3.64 3.76 4.42
C ILE A 287 -5.02 3.24 4.81
N VAL A 288 -5.12 2.28 5.74
CA VAL A 288 -6.41 1.76 6.24
C VAL A 288 -7.25 2.86 6.87
N ALA A 289 -6.64 3.70 7.71
CA ALA A 289 -7.34 4.83 8.32
C ALA A 289 -7.87 5.81 7.26
N ARG A 290 -7.04 6.13 6.26
CA ARG A 290 -7.44 6.99 5.15
C ARG A 290 -8.55 6.35 4.31
N TYR A 291 -8.44 5.06 3.98
CA TYR A 291 -9.45 4.32 3.24
C TYR A 291 -10.84 4.44 3.90
N TYR A 292 -10.93 4.12 5.18
CA TYR A 292 -12.20 4.24 5.91
C TYR A 292 -12.68 5.69 6.05
N SER A 293 -11.79 6.66 6.12
CA SER A 293 -12.18 8.09 6.19
C SER A 293 -12.84 8.59 4.90
N VAL A 294 -12.49 8.02 3.74
CA VAL A 294 -13.04 8.43 2.44
C VAL A 294 -14.19 7.54 1.95
N THR A 295 -14.36 6.33 2.49
CA THR A 295 -15.42 5.40 2.08
C THR A 295 -16.64 5.41 2.99
N ARG A 296 -16.54 5.94 4.21
CA ARG A 296 -17.68 6.03 5.17
C ARG A 296 -18.47 7.33 5.06
N ARG A 297 -18.23 8.14 4.02
CA ARG A 297 -18.95 9.39 3.79
C ARG A 297 -20.21 9.19 2.97
#